data_953b522caaa468f59a92e2f763767eab
#
_entry.id   953b522caaa468f59a92e2f763767eab
#
_cell.length_a   1.000
_cell.length_b   1.000
_cell.length_c   1.000
_cell.angle_alpha   90.00
_cell.angle_beta   90.00
_cell.angle_gamma   90.00
#
_symmetry.space_group_name_H-M   'P 1'
#
loop_
_entity.id
_entity.type
_entity.pdbx_description
1 polymer ?
#
loop_
_entity_poly.entity_id
_entity_poly.type
_entity_poly.pdbx_seq_one_letter_code
_entity_poly.pdbx_strand_id
1 'polypeptide(L)'
;DAYLICENGRSMGVFTQIPEKYQHFEVLEYTGHMIVPGLSDLHVHAPQYAYRGLGMDMELLEWLETYAFPEESGYKEPAYADKAYSMFVQDLKYSPTTRFCAFATIHTSATLKLMALLETSGLKGYVGKVNMDRNSPDYYCEESAEASLEATREWLMQSEQFHNVRPIITPRFTPSCTDALMTGLGAIASENHLAVQSHLSENLSEIDWVKELCPDSENYMGTYINAGLAAPGRKSIMAHCVYSDEREIQMMKDNDTYAVHCPQCNMNIASGIAPVRKWLDIGVHMGLGSDVAGGATLSIFRTMMEARQVSKLVWRLLDQNLKPLTLE
;
A
#
# COMPACT_ATOMS: atom_id res chain seq x y z
N ASP A 1 11.46 34.10 5.06
CA ASP A 1 12.12 33.55 3.86
C ASP A 1 13.30 32.70 4.30
N ALA A 2 13.55 31.58 3.58
CA ALA A 2 14.64 30.66 3.87
C ALA A 2 15.13 29.99 2.58
N TYR A 3 16.33 29.47 2.62
CA TYR A 3 16.95 28.72 1.52
C TYR A 3 17.06 27.25 1.89
N LEU A 4 16.42 26.37 1.12
CA LEU A 4 16.67 24.93 1.17
C LEU A 4 17.84 24.63 0.22
N ILE A 5 18.94 24.12 0.78
CA ILE A 5 20.11 23.76 -0.01
C ILE A 5 20.11 22.27 -0.30
N CYS A 6 20.24 21.91 -1.58
CA CYS A 6 20.35 20.56 -2.06
C CYS A 6 21.69 20.34 -2.76
N GLU A 7 22.41 19.31 -2.37
CA GLU A 7 23.67 18.90 -2.98
C GLU A 7 23.63 17.39 -3.25
N ASN A 8 23.94 16.98 -4.47
CA ASN A 8 23.95 15.57 -4.89
C ASN A 8 22.66 14.81 -4.53
N GLY A 9 21.49 15.46 -4.70
CA GLY A 9 20.19 14.88 -4.42
C GLY A 9 19.84 14.76 -2.92
N ARG A 10 20.61 15.41 -2.03
CA ARG A 10 20.37 15.43 -0.58
C ARG A 10 20.14 16.83 -0.07
N SER A 11 19.21 16.96 0.88
CA SER A 11 19.03 18.20 1.63
C SER A 11 20.20 18.40 2.57
N MET A 12 20.85 19.57 2.45
CA MET A 12 21.92 20.01 3.34
C MET A 12 21.40 20.87 4.50
N GLY A 13 20.08 21.11 4.52
CA GLY A 13 19.40 21.90 5.56
C GLY A 13 18.72 23.14 5.02
N VAL A 14 18.07 23.85 5.95
CA VAL A 14 17.37 25.11 5.70
C VAL A 14 18.13 26.24 6.38
N PHE A 15 18.41 27.31 5.65
CA PHE A 15 19.24 28.43 6.09
C PHE A 15 18.51 29.74 5.87
N THR A 16 18.70 30.71 6.76
CA THR A 16 18.19 32.08 6.59
C THR A 16 19.03 32.93 5.61
N GLN A 17 20.28 32.52 5.40
CA GLN A 17 21.21 33.09 4.41
C GLN A 17 21.99 31.93 3.76
N ILE A 18 22.37 32.11 2.48
CA ILE A 18 23.16 31.07 1.78
C ILE A 18 24.59 31.07 2.37
N PRO A 19 25.05 29.98 2.98
CA PRO A 19 26.43 29.86 3.47
C PRO A 19 27.44 30.07 2.34
N GLU A 20 28.61 30.63 2.67
CA GLU A 20 29.64 30.98 1.69
C GLU A 20 30.03 29.85 0.74
N LYS A 21 30.14 28.63 1.28
CA LYS A 21 30.48 27.42 0.48
C LYS A 21 29.44 27.04 -0.59
N TYR A 22 28.22 27.58 -0.52
CA TYR A 22 27.11 27.29 -1.47
C TYR A 22 26.75 28.51 -2.34
N GLN A 23 27.43 29.65 -2.21
CA GLN A 23 27.11 30.84 -2.99
C GLN A 23 27.26 30.64 -4.51
N HIS A 24 28.00 29.62 -4.94
CA HIS A 24 28.17 29.30 -6.34
C HIS A 24 27.06 28.37 -6.89
N PHE A 25 26.10 27.92 -6.06
CA PHE A 25 24.98 27.09 -6.49
C PHE A 25 23.94 27.92 -7.25
N GLU A 26 23.28 27.28 -8.20
CA GLU A 26 22.10 27.85 -8.85
C GLU A 26 20.98 28.07 -7.81
N VAL A 27 20.35 29.23 -7.87
CA VAL A 27 19.21 29.57 -7.00
C VAL A 27 17.93 29.48 -7.82
N LEU A 28 17.03 28.57 -7.41
CA LEU A 28 15.68 28.51 -7.92
C LEU A 28 14.75 29.26 -6.96
N GLU A 29 13.98 30.19 -7.48
CA GLU A 29 13.10 31.02 -6.68
C GLU A 29 11.70 30.44 -6.57
N TYR A 30 11.26 30.20 -5.33
CA TYR A 30 9.93 29.72 -4.97
C TYR A 30 9.22 30.68 -4.01
N THR A 31 9.41 31.98 -4.18
CA THR A 31 8.77 33.04 -3.35
C THR A 31 7.25 32.86 -3.38
N GLY A 32 6.63 32.93 -2.21
CA GLY A 32 5.18 32.70 -2.07
C GLY A 32 4.75 31.23 -2.02
N HIS A 33 5.69 30.29 -2.09
CA HIS A 33 5.43 28.87 -1.95
C HIS A 33 5.99 28.30 -0.65
N MET A 34 5.44 27.19 -0.20
CA MET A 34 5.96 26.40 0.91
C MET A 34 6.63 25.15 0.36
N ILE A 35 7.90 24.93 0.71
CA ILE A 35 8.60 23.69 0.40
C ILE A 35 8.43 22.75 1.59
N VAL A 36 7.87 21.58 1.35
CA VAL A 36 7.66 20.52 2.35
C VAL A 36 8.36 19.22 1.91
N PRO A 37 8.71 18.33 2.84
CA PRO A 37 9.16 16.98 2.48
C PRO A 37 8.09 16.27 1.65
N GLY A 38 8.53 15.51 0.64
CA GLY A 38 7.61 14.68 -0.13
C GLY A 38 6.96 13.63 0.75
N LEU A 39 5.66 13.37 0.52
CA LEU A 39 4.88 12.43 1.30
C LEU A 39 5.02 11.00 0.77
N SER A 40 4.62 10.04 1.61
CA SER A 40 4.61 8.61 1.28
C SER A 40 3.17 8.10 1.29
N ASP A 41 2.79 7.43 0.20
CA ASP A 41 1.56 6.65 0.08
C ASP A 41 1.92 5.18 0.22
N LEU A 42 1.61 4.57 1.36
CA LEU A 42 2.04 3.20 1.65
C LEU A 42 1.06 2.14 1.15
N HIS A 43 -0.07 2.54 0.56
CA HIS A 43 -1.04 1.62 0.00
C HIS A 43 -1.89 2.31 -1.07
N VAL A 44 -1.74 1.87 -2.30
CA VAL A 44 -2.52 2.35 -3.45
C VAL A 44 -2.65 1.24 -4.49
N HIS A 45 -3.84 1.11 -5.09
CA HIS A 45 -4.09 0.19 -6.20
C HIS A 45 -4.00 0.94 -7.53
N ALA A 46 -2.85 0.88 -8.19
CA ALA A 46 -2.66 1.54 -9.47
C ALA A 46 -3.71 1.17 -10.55
N PRO A 47 -4.12 -0.12 -10.68
CA PRO A 47 -5.11 -0.50 -11.68
C PRO A 47 -6.54 -0.03 -11.37
N GLN A 48 -6.81 0.37 -10.14
CA GLN A 48 -8.16 0.82 -9.74
C GLN A 48 -8.37 2.32 -9.96
N TYR A 49 -7.31 3.04 -10.36
CA TYR A 49 -7.36 4.50 -10.48
C TYR A 49 -8.43 4.99 -11.46
N ALA A 50 -8.73 4.24 -12.53
CA ALA A 50 -9.64 4.64 -13.58
C ALA A 50 -11.11 4.76 -13.12
N TYR A 51 -11.54 3.96 -12.14
CA TYR A 51 -12.92 3.94 -11.64
C TYR A 51 -13.11 4.52 -10.23
N ARG A 52 -12.11 5.22 -9.70
CA ARG A 52 -12.19 5.82 -8.36
C ARG A 52 -13.47 6.64 -8.17
N GLY A 53 -14.12 6.47 -7.02
CA GLY A 53 -15.38 7.13 -6.69
C GLY A 53 -16.63 6.35 -7.11
N LEU A 54 -16.49 5.17 -7.73
CA LEU A 54 -17.61 4.30 -8.06
C LEU A 54 -17.80 3.21 -6.98
N GLY A 55 -19.04 2.81 -6.75
CA GLY A 55 -19.38 1.73 -5.82
C GLY A 55 -19.15 2.06 -4.33
N MET A 56 -19.18 3.34 -3.96
CA MET A 56 -18.96 3.80 -2.58
C MET A 56 -20.18 3.55 -1.66
N ASP A 57 -21.16 2.84 -2.11
CA ASP A 57 -22.38 2.39 -1.42
C ASP A 57 -22.40 0.87 -1.18
N MET A 58 -21.25 0.21 -1.39
CA MET A 58 -21.09 -1.25 -1.25
C MET A 58 -20.12 -1.57 -0.11
N GLU A 59 -20.23 -2.79 0.42
CA GLU A 59 -19.19 -3.36 1.28
C GLU A 59 -18.06 -4.01 0.47
N LEU A 60 -16.92 -4.28 1.12
CA LEU A 60 -15.68 -4.75 0.50
C LEU A 60 -15.90 -5.90 -0.50
N LEU A 61 -16.51 -7.02 -0.09
CA LEU A 61 -16.58 -8.22 -0.93
C LEU A 61 -17.45 -7.99 -2.17
N GLU A 62 -18.59 -7.33 -2.03
CA GLU A 62 -19.45 -6.95 -3.16
C GLU A 62 -18.76 -5.96 -4.09
N TRP A 63 -18.03 -4.99 -3.54
CA TRP A 63 -17.29 -4.00 -4.30
C TRP A 63 -16.14 -4.64 -5.11
N LEU A 64 -15.43 -5.63 -4.53
CA LEU A 64 -14.40 -6.38 -5.24
C LEU A 64 -14.95 -7.09 -6.48
N GLU A 65 -16.08 -7.78 -6.35
CA GLU A 65 -16.70 -8.52 -7.46
C GLU A 65 -17.30 -7.60 -8.52
N THR A 66 -17.88 -6.48 -8.10
CA THR A 66 -18.64 -5.59 -9.00
C THR A 66 -17.72 -4.63 -9.78
N TYR A 67 -16.66 -4.13 -9.16
CA TYR A 67 -15.79 -3.11 -9.73
C TYR A 67 -14.33 -3.50 -9.84
N ALA A 68 -13.72 -3.98 -8.75
CA ALA A 68 -12.28 -4.16 -8.70
C ALA A 68 -11.80 -5.27 -9.64
N PHE A 69 -12.32 -6.48 -9.53
CA PHE A 69 -11.89 -7.60 -10.37
C PHE A 69 -12.19 -7.39 -11.86
N PRO A 70 -13.39 -6.90 -12.28
CA PRO A 70 -13.64 -6.58 -13.67
C PRO A 70 -12.66 -5.57 -14.25
N GLU A 71 -12.40 -4.47 -13.53
CA GLU A 71 -11.46 -3.43 -13.97
C GLU A 71 -10.03 -3.97 -14.06
N GLU A 72 -9.53 -4.60 -13.00
CA GLU A 72 -8.17 -5.13 -12.95
C GLU A 72 -7.91 -6.19 -14.02
N SER A 73 -8.91 -6.99 -14.39
CA SER A 73 -8.81 -7.99 -15.45
C SER A 73 -8.54 -7.37 -16.82
N GLY A 74 -9.04 -6.15 -17.05
CA GLY A 74 -8.84 -5.40 -18.30
C GLY A 74 -7.38 -5.09 -18.62
N TYR A 75 -6.51 -5.09 -17.61
CA TYR A 75 -5.07 -4.85 -17.77
C TYR A 75 -4.31 -5.98 -18.47
N LYS A 76 -4.97 -7.08 -18.78
CA LYS A 76 -4.47 -8.11 -19.70
C LYS A 76 -4.23 -7.53 -21.09
N GLU A 77 -5.00 -6.50 -21.47
CA GLU A 77 -4.87 -5.83 -22.76
C GLU A 77 -3.78 -4.74 -22.68
N PRO A 78 -2.66 -4.86 -23.44
CA PRO A 78 -1.53 -3.94 -23.32
C PRO A 78 -1.88 -2.47 -23.59
N ALA A 79 -2.78 -2.21 -24.54
CA ALA A 79 -3.20 -0.85 -24.87
C ALA A 79 -4.01 -0.20 -23.73
N TYR A 80 -4.84 -1.00 -23.05
CA TYR A 80 -5.57 -0.54 -21.87
C TYR A 80 -4.62 -0.24 -20.73
N ALA A 81 -3.73 -1.18 -20.39
CA ALA A 81 -2.73 -1.02 -19.35
C ALA A 81 -1.86 0.23 -19.57
N ASP A 82 -1.39 0.45 -20.80
CA ASP A 82 -0.59 1.64 -21.13
C ASP A 82 -1.35 2.94 -20.88
N LYS A 83 -2.60 3.02 -21.35
CA LYS A 83 -3.43 4.20 -21.16
C LYS A 83 -3.74 4.47 -19.68
N ALA A 84 -4.25 3.47 -18.97
CA ALA A 84 -4.71 3.63 -17.60
C ALA A 84 -3.55 3.89 -16.63
N TYR A 85 -2.44 3.17 -16.74
CA TYR A 85 -1.26 3.42 -15.93
C TYR A 85 -0.58 4.75 -16.25
N SER A 86 -0.59 5.20 -17.51
CA SER A 86 -0.08 6.53 -17.85
C SER A 86 -0.85 7.64 -17.15
N MET A 87 -2.19 7.53 -17.09
CA MET A 87 -3.04 8.48 -16.34
C MET A 87 -2.70 8.45 -14.85
N PHE A 88 -2.65 7.27 -14.24
CA PHE A 88 -2.30 7.11 -12.83
C PHE A 88 -0.94 7.75 -12.50
N VAL A 89 0.10 7.40 -13.27
CA VAL A 89 1.48 7.88 -13.02
C VAL A 89 1.57 9.40 -13.23
N GLN A 90 0.88 9.94 -14.23
CA GLN A 90 0.84 11.38 -14.45
C GLN A 90 0.22 12.11 -13.26
N ASP A 91 -0.93 11.65 -12.77
CA ASP A 91 -1.62 12.31 -11.66
C ASP A 91 -0.88 12.08 -10.33
N LEU A 92 -0.27 10.90 -10.12
CA LEU A 92 0.58 10.65 -8.97
C LEU A 92 1.79 11.61 -8.95
N LYS A 93 2.39 11.89 -10.09
CA LYS A 93 3.52 12.82 -10.23
C LYS A 93 3.14 14.25 -9.85
N TYR A 94 1.90 14.65 -10.05
CA TYR A 94 1.38 15.98 -9.65
C TYR A 94 0.78 16.00 -8.24
N SER A 95 0.74 14.86 -7.56
CA SER A 95 0.34 14.77 -6.16
C SER A 95 1.50 15.14 -5.22
N PRO A 96 1.25 15.33 -3.91
CA PRO A 96 2.32 15.55 -2.95
C PRO A 96 3.16 14.29 -2.65
N THR A 97 2.80 13.14 -3.23
CA THR A 97 3.44 11.84 -3.00
C THR A 97 4.73 11.73 -3.80
N THR A 98 5.83 11.43 -3.11
CA THR A 98 7.14 11.17 -3.74
C THR A 98 7.62 9.75 -3.51
N ARG A 99 6.97 9.03 -2.61
CA ARG A 99 7.21 7.63 -2.26
C ARG A 99 5.88 6.88 -2.27
N PHE A 100 5.86 5.67 -2.79
CA PHE A 100 4.64 4.89 -2.90
C PHE A 100 4.91 3.39 -2.65
N CYS A 101 3.84 2.69 -2.27
CA CYS A 101 3.77 1.23 -2.26
C CYS A 101 2.49 0.83 -3.01
N ALA A 102 2.64 0.33 -4.24
CA ALA A 102 1.52 0.14 -5.16
C ALA A 102 1.25 -1.34 -5.45
N PHE A 103 -0.02 -1.71 -5.40
CA PHE A 103 -0.52 -2.93 -5.99
C PHE A 103 -0.68 -2.74 -7.50
N ALA A 104 -0.22 -3.71 -8.29
CA ALA A 104 -0.53 -3.82 -9.72
C ALA A 104 -1.65 -4.87 -9.93
N THR A 105 -1.52 -5.69 -10.96
CA THR A 105 -2.45 -6.79 -11.26
C THR A 105 -1.75 -8.15 -11.22
N ILE A 106 -2.49 -9.24 -11.45
CA ILE A 106 -1.90 -10.57 -11.65
C ILE A 106 -1.08 -10.67 -12.96
N HIS A 107 -1.25 -9.74 -13.89
CA HIS A 107 -0.63 -9.76 -15.22
C HIS A 107 0.82 -9.22 -15.16
N THR A 108 1.80 -10.09 -15.35
CA THR A 108 3.23 -9.77 -15.32
C THR A 108 3.59 -8.63 -16.27
N SER A 109 3.13 -8.68 -17.53
CA SER A 109 3.43 -7.66 -18.53
C SER A 109 2.89 -6.27 -18.17
N ALA A 110 1.67 -6.20 -17.64
CA ALA A 110 1.08 -4.95 -17.16
C ALA A 110 1.82 -4.40 -15.94
N THR A 111 2.23 -5.27 -15.01
CA THR A 111 3.03 -4.87 -13.84
C THR A 111 4.38 -4.28 -14.24
N LEU A 112 5.08 -4.91 -15.19
CA LEU A 112 6.34 -4.37 -15.75
C LEU A 112 6.13 -3.04 -16.47
N LYS A 113 5.00 -2.88 -17.17
CA LYS A 113 4.63 -1.60 -17.80
C LYS A 113 4.45 -0.49 -16.76
N LEU A 114 3.75 -0.77 -15.65
CA LEU A 114 3.60 0.18 -14.55
C LEU A 114 4.97 0.56 -13.97
N MET A 115 5.83 -0.43 -13.71
CA MET A 115 7.19 -0.18 -13.19
C MET A 115 8.00 0.72 -14.13
N ALA A 116 7.95 0.49 -15.45
CA ALA A 116 8.66 1.30 -16.44
C ALA A 116 8.16 2.77 -16.47
N LEU A 117 6.84 2.98 -16.39
CA LEU A 117 6.27 4.33 -16.34
C LEU A 117 6.65 5.07 -15.04
N LEU A 118 6.62 4.38 -13.92
CA LEU A 118 7.04 4.93 -12.62
C LEU A 118 8.55 5.21 -12.57
N GLU A 119 9.39 4.33 -13.12
CA GLU A 119 10.84 4.52 -13.19
C GLU A 119 11.20 5.83 -13.91
N THR A 120 10.54 6.11 -15.04
CA THR A 120 10.78 7.32 -15.84
C THR A 120 10.16 8.58 -15.22
N SER A 121 9.24 8.45 -14.27
CA SER A 121 8.59 9.58 -13.59
C SER A 121 9.49 10.32 -12.61
N GLY A 122 10.57 9.67 -12.13
CA GLY A 122 11.42 10.17 -11.05
C GLY A 122 10.89 9.89 -9.64
N LEU A 123 9.69 9.31 -9.50
CA LEU A 123 9.15 8.85 -8.23
C LEU A 123 9.89 7.58 -7.77
N LYS A 124 9.85 7.31 -6.46
CA LYS A 124 10.50 6.12 -5.89
C LYS A 124 9.52 5.32 -5.07
N GLY A 125 9.58 3.99 -5.18
CA GLY A 125 8.69 3.16 -4.38
C GLY A 125 8.74 1.69 -4.71
N TYR A 126 7.71 1.02 -4.25
CA TYR A 126 7.51 -0.40 -4.48
C TYR A 126 6.31 -0.63 -5.40
N VAL A 127 6.42 -1.63 -6.26
CA VAL A 127 5.32 -2.17 -7.06
C VAL A 127 5.27 -3.66 -6.82
N GLY A 128 4.07 -4.19 -6.61
CA GLY A 128 3.85 -5.61 -6.44
C GLY A 128 2.97 -6.20 -7.52
N LYS A 129 3.44 -7.29 -8.15
CA LYS A 129 2.57 -8.18 -8.91
C LYS A 129 1.63 -8.86 -7.92
N VAL A 130 0.34 -8.71 -8.12
CA VAL A 130 -0.67 -9.37 -7.28
C VAL A 130 -0.68 -10.88 -7.53
N ASN A 131 -0.81 -11.65 -6.46
CA ASN A 131 -0.94 -13.09 -6.50
C ASN A 131 -2.31 -13.52 -5.96
N MET A 132 -3.04 -14.32 -6.73
CA MET A 132 -4.35 -14.89 -6.39
C MET A 132 -4.54 -16.19 -7.16
N ASP A 133 -4.78 -17.31 -6.48
CA ASP A 133 -5.00 -18.65 -7.07
C ASP A 133 -6.27 -19.34 -6.58
N ARG A 134 -7.10 -18.66 -5.78
CA ARG A 134 -8.42 -19.15 -5.33
C ARG A 134 -9.40 -18.01 -5.05
N ASN A 135 -10.68 -18.35 -4.93
CA ASN A 135 -11.75 -17.48 -4.44
C ASN A 135 -11.82 -16.11 -5.15
N SER A 136 -11.55 -16.11 -6.43
CA SER A 136 -11.67 -14.97 -7.33
C SER A 136 -12.30 -15.44 -8.64
N PRO A 137 -12.89 -14.55 -9.45
CA PRO A 137 -13.50 -14.94 -10.71
C PRO A 137 -12.51 -15.63 -11.65
N ASP A 138 -12.94 -16.66 -12.37
CA ASP A 138 -12.10 -17.43 -13.31
C ASP A 138 -11.37 -16.55 -14.33
N TYR A 139 -11.97 -15.42 -14.71
CA TYR A 139 -11.35 -14.47 -15.65
C TYR A 139 -10.24 -13.62 -15.03
N TYR A 140 -10.12 -13.62 -13.69
CA TYR A 140 -9.12 -12.86 -12.94
C TYR A 140 -8.57 -13.70 -11.75
N CYS A 141 -8.15 -14.90 -12.03
CA CYS A 141 -7.53 -15.84 -11.11
C CYS A 141 -6.33 -16.49 -11.79
N GLU A 142 -5.24 -16.74 -11.07
CA GLU A 142 -4.10 -17.49 -11.60
C GLU A 142 -4.44 -18.98 -11.57
N GLU A 143 -3.92 -19.73 -12.54
CA GLU A 143 -4.31 -21.13 -12.80
C GLU A 143 -3.99 -22.07 -11.61
N SER A 144 -2.88 -21.82 -10.93
CA SER A 144 -2.46 -22.58 -9.74
C SER A 144 -1.41 -21.79 -8.94
N ALA A 145 -1.11 -22.27 -7.73
CA ALA A 145 -0.02 -21.75 -6.92
C ALA A 145 1.32 -21.83 -7.66
N GLU A 146 1.61 -22.93 -8.34
CA GLU A 146 2.85 -23.13 -9.10
C GLU A 146 2.98 -22.11 -10.24
N ALA A 147 1.90 -21.91 -11.00
CA ALA A 147 1.88 -20.92 -12.10
C ALA A 147 2.08 -19.49 -11.58
N SER A 148 1.45 -19.14 -10.47
CA SER A 148 1.60 -17.85 -9.82
C SER A 148 3.03 -17.63 -9.31
N LEU A 149 3.65 -18.65 -8.70
CA LEU A 149 5.02 -18.58 -8.19
C LEU A 149 6.03 -18.48 -9.34
N GLU A 150 5.84 -19.20 -10.44
CA GLU A 150 6.70 -19.10 -11.62
C GLU A 150 6.61 -17.72 -12.27
N ALA A 151 5.40 -17.21 -12.49
CA ALA A 151 5.18 -15.86 -13.00
C ALA A 151 5.79 -14.79 -12.08
N THR A 152 5.79 -15.01 -10.76
CA THR A 152 6.42 -14.11 -9.79
C THR A 152 7.94 -14.12 -9.93
N ARG A 153 8.58 -15.28 -10.09
CA ARG A 153 10.03 -15.39 -10.31
C ARG A 153 10.44 -14.73 -11.63
N GLU A 154 9.68 -14.97 -12.70
CA GLU A 154 9.92 -14.33 -14.00
C GLU A 154 9.81 -12.81 -13.89
N TRP A 155 8.76 -12.30 -13.23
CA TRP A 155 8.59 -10.88 -13.00
C TRP A 155 9.75 -10.27 -12.18
N LEU A 156 10.21 -10.93 -11.13
CA LEU A 156 11.34 -10.48 -10.31
C LEU A 156 12.61 -10.35 -11.15
N MET A 157 12.93 -11.36 -11.96
CA MET A 157 14.08 -11.34 -12.86
C MET A 157 14.01 -10.17 -13.85
N GLN A 158 12.83 -9.94 -14.45
CA GLN A 158 12.65 -8.82 -15.39
C GLN A 158 12.64 -7.45 -14.70
N SER A 159 12.34 -7.38 -13.41
CA SER A 159 12.31 -6.13 -12.64
C SER A 159 13.70 -5.62 -12.20
N GLU A 160 14.75 -6.42 -12.33
CA GLU A 160 16.13 -6.04 -11.98
C GLU A 160 16.65 -4.81 -12.76
N GLN A 161 16.07 -4.52 -13.92
CA GLN A 161 16.41 -3.35 -14.72
C GLN A 161 15.98 -2.01 -14.10
N PHE A 162 15.06 -2.01 -13.11
CA PHE A 162 14.55 -0.79 -12.47
C PHE A 162 15.34 -0.45 -11.21
N HIS A 163 15.61 0.84 -10.98
CA HIS A 163 16.45 1.31 -9.87
C HIS A 163 15.65 2.13 -8.84
N ASN A 164 14.71 2.94 -9.30
CA ASN A 164 13.85 3.77 -8.44
C ASN A 164 12.61 3.02 -7.98
N VAL A 165 12.13 2.07 -8.78
CA VAL A 165 10.95 1.25 -8.53
C VAL A 165 11.39 -0.18 -8.24
N ARG A 166 11.11 -0.66 -7.05
CA ARG A 166 11.54 -1.99 -6.60
C ARG A 166 10.36 -2.95 -6.48
N PRO A 167 10.60 -4.25 -6.68
CA PRO A 167 9.56 -5.25 -6.44
C PRO A 167 9.25 -5.40 -4.95
N ILE A 168 7.99 -5.75 -4.66
CA ILE A 168 7.49 -6.16 -3.35
C ILE A 168 6.54 -7.34 -3.52
N ILE A 169 6.68 -8.39 -2.71
CA ILE A 169 5.83 -9.58 -2.79
C ILE A 169 4.41 -9.22 -2.35
N THR A 170 3.41 -9.62 -3.13
CA THR A 170 2.05 -9.09 -2.98
C THR A 170 0.98 -10.18 -3.09
N PRO A 171 0.85 -11.09 -2.10
CA PRO A 171 -0.40 -11.83 -1.98
C PRO A 171 -1.53 -10.82 -1.78
N ARG A 172 -2.62 -10.91 -2.57
CA ARG A 172 -3.69 -9.90 -2.45
C ARG A 172 -4.23 -9.85 -1.03
N PHE A 173 -4.68 -10.98 -0.53
CA PHE A 173 -5.08 -11.20 0.86
C PHE A 173 -5.27 -12.71 1.08
N THR A 174 -5.29 -13.17 2.32
CA THR A 174 -5.35 -14.61 2.64
C THR A 174 -6.51 -15.35 1.96
N PRO A 175 -7.75 -14.84 1.89
CA PRO A 175 -8.84 -15.55 1.23
C PRO A 175 -8.60 -15.87 -0.25
N SER A 176 -7.85 -15.07 -0.99
CA SER A 176 -7.59 -15.28 -2.41
C SER A 176 -6.31 -16.07 -2.72
N CYS A 177 -5.58 -16.52 -1.69
CA CYS A 177 -4.33 -17.25 -1.85
C CYS A 177 -4.40 -18.58 -1.14
N THR A 178 -4.06 -19.69 -1.83
CA THR A 178 -3.91 -20.99 -1.17
C THR A 178 -2.72 -21.01 -0.21
N ASP A 179 -2.69 -21.92 0.74
CA ASP A 179 -1.57 -22.08 1.67
C ASP A 179 -0.28 -22.42 0.92
N ALA A 180 -0.37 -23.15 -0.19
CA ALA A 180 0.75 -23.46 -1.07
C ALA A 180 1.33 -22.18 -1.70
N LEU A 181 0.47 -21.30 -2.22
CA LEU A 181 0.88 -20.02 -2.77
C LEU A 181 1.49 -19.12 -1.70
N MET A 182 0.81 -18.96 -0.55
CA MET A 182 1.30 -18.13 0.55
C MET A 182 2.69 -18.57 1.03
N THR A 183 2.89 -19.87 1.26
CA THR A 183 4.18 -20.43 1.70
C THR A 183 5.26 -20.25 0.62
N GLY A 184 4.93 -20.49 -0.64
CA GLY A 184 5.85 -20.28 -1.75
C GLY A 184 6.29 -18.82 -1.90
N LEU A 185 5.37 -17.88 -1.75
CA LEU A 185 5.68 -16.44 -1.75
C LEU A 185 6.56 -16.04 -0.56
N GLY A 186 6.32 -16.63 0.63
CA GLY A 186 7.17 -16.43 1.80
C GLY A 186 8.61 -16.92 1.57
N ALA A 187 8.78 -18.07 0.90
CA ALA A 187 10.09 -18.59 0.49
C ALA A 187 10.78 -17.62 -0.49
N ILE A 188 10.09 -17.19 -1.57
CA ILE A 188 10.62 -16.22 -2.54
C ILE A 188 11.03 -14.92 -1.85
N ALA A 189 10.21 -14.39 -0.95
CA ALA A 189 10.52 -13.18 -0.19
C ALA A 189 11.78 -13.35 0.67
N SER A 190 11.97 -14.52 1.26
CA SER A 190 13.14 -14.85 2.06
C SER A 190 14.42 -14.97 1.22
N GLU A 191 14.37 -15.72 0.15
CA GLU A 191 15.49 -15.97 -0.76
C GLU A 191 16.03 -14.68 -1.38
N ASN A 192 15.15 -13.74 -1.70
CA ASN A 192 15.49 -12.50 -2.38
C ASN A 192 15.53 -11.27 -1.46
N HIS A 193 15.39 -11.45 -0.14
CA HIS A 193 15.36 -10.37 0.85
C HIS A 193 14.33 -9.27 0.54
N LEU A 194 13.15 -9.66 0.05
CA LEU A 194 12.09 -8.74 -0.36
C LEU A 194 11.16 -8.42 0.79
N ALA A 195 10.63 -7.20 0.77
CA ALA A 195 9.50 -6.82 1.60
C ALA A 195 8.21 -7.45 1.05
N VAL A 196 7.17 -7.45 1.90
CA VAL A 196 5.85 -8.00 1.58
C VAL A 196 4.80 -6.92 1.80
N GLN A 197 3.76 -6.87 0.98
CA GLN A 197 2.55 -6.09 1.23
C GLN A 197 1.31 -6.94 1.06
N SER A 198 0.26 -6.65 1.83
CA SER A 198 -1.04 -7.29 1.73
C SER A 198 -2.12 -6.50 2.47
N HIS A 199 -3.33 -7.05 2.58
CA HIS A 199 -4.44 -6.53 3.37
C HIS A 199 -4.57 -7.35 4.67
N LEU A 200 -5.01 -6.72 5.74
CA LEU A 200 -5.14 -7.37 7.05
C LEU A 200 -6.36 -6.83 7.80
N SER A 201 -7.23 -7.72 8.23
CA SER A 201 -8.33 -7.46 9.17
C SER A 201 -9.14 -6.20 8.84
N GLU A 202 -9.49 -6.04 7.55
CA GLU A 202 -10.19 -4.87 7.05
C GLU A 202 -11.69 -4.91 7.34
N ASN A 203 -12.36 -6.05 7.05
CA ASN A 203 -13.81 -6.22 7.14
C ASN A 203 -14.16 -7.46 7.97
N LEU A 204 -15.32 -7.43 8.67
CA LEU A 204 -15.73 -8.54 9.53
C LEU A 204 -16.03 -9.81 8.73
N SER A 205 -16.69 -9.69 7.59
CA SER A 205 -16.97 -10.84 6.70
C SER A 205 -15.68 -11.47 6.17
N GLU A 206 -14.68 -10.65 5.85
CA GLU A 206 -13.34 -11.10 5.45
C GLU A 206 -12.65 -11.89 6.58
N ILE A 207 -12.70 -11.38 7.81
CA ILE A 207 -12.10 -12.03 8.98
C ILE A 207 -12.75 -13.37 9.28
N ASP A 208 -14.08 -13.43 9.21
CA ASP A 208 -14.81 -14.70 9.42
C ASP A 208 -14.46 -15.70 8.31
N TRP A 209 -14.33 -15.26 7.07
CA TRP A 209 -13.87 -16.09 5.96
C TRP A 209 -12.44 -16.61 6.18
N VAL A 210 -11.53 -15.80 6.68
CA VAL A 210 -10.17 -16.25 7.03
C VAL A 210 -10.19 -17.31 8.12
N LYS A 211 -11.02 -17.19 9.15
CA LYS A 211 -11.19 -18.23 10.20
C LYS A 211 -11.68 -19.55 9.63
N GLU A 212 -12.61 -19.51 8.66
CA GLU A 212 -13.10 -20.70 7.99
C GLU A 212 -12.02 -21.38 7.14
N LEU A 213 -11.24 -20.59 6.40
CA LEU A 213 -10.20 -21.10 5.50
C LEU A 213 -8.92 -21.55 6.22
N CYS A 214 -8.59 -20.92 7.35
CA CYS A 214 -7.36 -21.14 8.08
C CYS A 214 -7.62 -21.40 9.58
N PRO A 215 -8.35 -22.47 9.93
CA PRO A 215 -8.80 -22.71 11.32
C PRO A 215 -7.64 -22.98 12.29
N ASP A 216 -6.48 -23.38 11.78
CA ASP A 216 -5.27 -23.63 12.60
C ASP A 216 -4.42 -22.38 12.86
N SER A 217 -4.78 -21.25 12.27
CA SER A 217 -4.09 -19.98 12.51
C SER A 217 -4.67 -19.26 13.72
N GLU A 218 -3.80 -18.68 14.55
CA GLU A 218 -4.21 -17.97 15.76
C GLU A 218 -5.19 -16.82 15.47
N ASN A 219 -4.91 -16.06 14.41
CA ASN A 219 -5.74 -14.98 13.89
C ASN A 219 -5.33 -14.69 12.42
N TYR A 220 -5.83 -13.61 11.84
CA TYR A 220 -5.53 -13.28 10.46
C TYR A 220 -4.02 -12.99 10.24
N MET A 221 -3.36 -12.23 11.12
CA MET A 221 -1.90 -11.99 11.06
C MET A 221 -1.11 -13.32 11.16
N GLY A 222 -1.63 -14.28 11.92
CA GLY A 222 -1.07 -15.63 12.05
C GLY A 222 -0.91 -16.34 10.70
N THR A 223 -1.81 -16.12 9.73
CA THR A 223 -1.71 -16.72 8.40
C THR A 223 -0.46 -16.25 7.64
N TYR A 224 -0.13 -14.98 7.72
CA TYR A 224 1.09 -14.40 7.12
C TYR A 224 2.36 -14.84 7.83
N ILE A 225 2.32 -14.96 9.15
CA ILE A 225 3.46 -15.46 9.95
C ILE A 225 3.73 -16.93 9.63
N ASN A 226 2.70 -17.77 9.63
CA ASN A 226 2.81 -19.20 9.33
C ASN A 226 3.36 -19.45 7.92
N ALA A 227 3.01 -18.60 6.96
CA ALA A 227 3.53 -18.65 5.59
C ALA A 227 4.93 -18.03 5.42
N GLY A 228 5.52 -17.46 6.48
CA GLY A 228 6.80 -16.77 6.40
C GLY A 228 6.78 -15.44 5.63
N LEU A 229 5.59 -14.86 5.40
CA LEU A 229 5.42 -13.56 4.75
C LEU A 229 5.63 -12.39 5.72
N ALA A 230 5.37 -12.59 7.00
CA ALA A 230 5.73 -11.69 8.07
C ALA A 230 6.67 -12.40 9.04
N ALA A 231 7.80 -11.76 9.38
CA ALA A 231 8.81 -12.31 10.28
C ALA A 231 9.70 -11.18 10.82
N PRO A 232 10.32 -11.35 12.01
CA PRO A 232 11.29 -10.39 12.53
C PRO A 232 12.41 -10.14 11.50
N GLY A 233 12.74 -8.86 11.29
CA GLY A 233 13.76 -8.44 10.32
C GLY A 233 13.29 -8.39 8.86
N ARG A 234 12.07 -8.85 8.56
CA ARG A 234 11.43 -8.66 7.25
C ARG A 234 10.37 -7.57 7.34
N LYS A 235 10.48 -6.56 6.52
CA LYS A 235 9.46 -5.53 6.45
C LYS A 235 8.22 -6.06 5.75
N SER A 236 7.11 -6.08 6.45
CA SER A 236 5.78 -6.31 5.88
C SER A 236 4.93 -5.06 6.04
N ILE A 237 4.10 -4.77 5.04
CA ILE A 237 3.21 -3.61 4.97
C ILE A 237 1.80 -4.15 4.84
N MET A 238 1.00 -3.98 5.89
CA MET A 238 -0.36 -4.50 5.97
C MET A 238 -1.36 -3.36 5.99
N ALA A 239 -2.23 -3.32 4.98
CA ALA A 239 -3.23 -2.28 4.85
C ALA A 239 -4.43 -2.54 5.77
N HIS A 240 -5.08 -1.47 6.17
CA HIS A 240 -6.31 -1.35 6.94
C HIS A 240 -6.18 -1.67 8.43
N CYS A 241 -5.98 -2.93 8.81
CA CYS A 241 -5.87 -3.41 10.20
C CYS A 241 -7.01 -2.86 11.11
N VAL A 242 -8.23 -2.73 10.54
CA VAL A 242 -9.38 -2.06 11.19
C VAL A 242 -9.81 -2.80 12.45
N TYR A 243 -9.87 -4.11 12.36
CA TYR A 243 -10.36 -4.98 13.43
C TYR A 243 -9.25 -5.74 14.15
N SER A 244 -7.98 -5.31 13.98
CA SER A 244 -6.87 -5.91 14.71
C SER A 244 -7.05 -5.73 16.22
N ASP A 245 -7.14 -6.84 16.94
CA ASP A 245 -7.18 -6.87 18.39
C ASP A 245 -5.79 -6.64 19.01
N GLU A 246 -5.70 -6.59 20.34
CA GLU A 246 -4.42 -6.32 21.03
C GLU A 246 -3.39 -7.39 20.73
N ARG A 247 -3.79 -8.65 20.58
CA ARG A 247 -2.90 -9.75 20.27
C ARG A 247 -2.35 -9.63 18.85
N GLU A 248 -3.19 -9.34 17.87
CA GLU A 248 -2.79 -9.14 16.49
C GLU A 248 -1.87 -7.92 16.34
N ILE A 249 -2.18 -6.81 17.03
CA ILE A 249 -1.34 -5.61 17.07
C ILE A 249 0.04 -5.94 17.66
N GLN A 250 0.11 -6.76 18.73
CA GLN A 250 1.38 -7.18 19.30
C GLN A 250 2.18 -8.06 18.31
N MET A 251 1.50 -8.98 17.60
CA MET A 251 2.14 -9.80 16.55
C MET A 251 2.69 -8.94 15.41
N MET A 252 1.98 -7.89 15.02
CA MET A 252 2.47 -6.92 14.02
C MET A 252 3.77 -6.26 14.49
N LYS A 253 3.81 -5.80 15.73
CA LYS A 253 5.01 -5.19 16.33
C LYS A 253 6.19 -6.17 16.37
N ASP A 254 5.96 -7.39 16.85
CA ASP A 254 7.00 -8.41 17.04
C ASP A 254 7.60 -8.88 15.69
N ASN A 255 6.90 -8.66 14.59
CA ASN A 255 7.30 -9.05 13.22
C ASN A 255 7.65 -7.85 12.32
N ASP A 256 8.02 -6.69 12.87
CA ASP A 256 8.41 -5.50 12.11
C ASP A 256 7.39 -5.08 11.03
N THR A 257 6.10 -5.32 11.30
CA THR A 257 5.01 -5.00 10.38
C THR A 257 4.61 -3.53 10.47
N TYR A 258 4.45 -2.92 9.32
CA TYR A 258 3.92 -1.56 9.17
C TYR A 258 2.40 -1.62 8.95
N ALA A 259 1.63 -1.05 9.86
CA ALA A 259 0.19 -0.85 9.67
C ALA A 259 -0.07 0.36 8.76
N VAL A 260 -0.93 0.21 7.77
CA VAL A 260 -1.28 1.33 6.89
C VAL A 260 -2.73 1.74 7.12
N HIS A 261 -2.90 2.97 7.58
CA HIS A 261 -4.24 3.53 7.80
C HIS A 261 -4.78 4.16 6.53
N CYS A 262 -5.89 3.63 6.03
CA CYS A 262 -6.60 4.06 4.83
C CYS A 262 -7.98 4.65 5.21
N PRO A 263 -8.04 5.81 5.91
CA PRO A 263 -9.27 6.28 6.55
C PRO A 263 -10.41 6.51 5.57
N GLN A 264 -10.12 7.00 4.37
CA GLN A 264 -11.16 7.30 3.39
C GLN A 264 -11.78 6.02 2.82
N CYS A 265 -10.96 5.07 2.41
CA CYS A 265 -11.43 3.77 1.95
C CYS A 265 -12.25 3.06 3.04
N ASN A 266 -11.71 2.96 4.24
CA ASN A 266 -12.39 2.30 5.36
C ASN A 266 -13.80 2.87 5.63
N MET A 267 -14.01 4.17 5.40
CA MET A 267 -15.32 4.80 5.50
C MET A 267 -16.19 4.53 4.27
N ASN A 268 -15.61 4.63 3.07
CA ASN A 268 -16.34 4.55 1.81
C ASN A 268 -16.94 3.17 1.54
N ILE A 269 -16.21 2.10 1.86
CA ILE A 269 -16.66 0.70 1.68
C ILE A 269 -17.09 0.05 3.00
N ALA A 270 -17.46 0.88 4.00
CA ALA A 270 -18.02 0.45 5.28
C ALA A 270 -17.14 -0.52 6.09
N SER A 271 -15.81 -0.54 5.86
CA SER A 271 -14.89 -1.39 6.64
C SER A 271 -14.87 -1.01 8.14
N GLY A 272 -14.89 0.30 8.46
CA GLY A 272 -14.93 0.76 9.85
C GLY A 272 -13.85 1.77 10.20
N ILE A 273 -13.42 1.78 11.48
CA ILE A 273 -12.45 2.77 11.98
C ILE A 273 -11.28 2.05 12.66
N ALA A 274 -10.09 2.16 12.08
CA ALA A 274 -8.89 1.52 12.60
C ALA A 274 -8.43 2.08 13.96
N PRO A 275 -7.91 1.25 14.88
CA PRO A 275 -7.50 1.63 16.22
C PRO A 275 -6.12 2.29 16.26
N VAL A 276 -5.90 3.32 15.44
CA VAL A 276 -4.59 3.95 15.19
C VAL A 276 -3.87 4.38 16.47
N ARG A 277 -4.61 4.89 17.46
CA ARG A 277 -4.02 5.27 18.76
C ARG A 277 -3.41 4.06 19.48
N LYS A 278 -4.07 2.91 19.44
CA LYS A 278 -3.52 1.67 20.03
C LYS A 278 -2.23 1.24 19.33
N TRP A 279 -2.15 1.35 18.01
CA TRP A 279 -0.92 1.04 17.27
C TRP A 279 0.25 1.91 17.73
N LEU A 280 0.01 3.23 17.86
CA LEU A 280 1.02 4.18 18.32
C LEU A 280 1.45 3.92 19.78
N ASP A 281 0.49 3.66 20.65
CA ASP A 281 0.75 3.44 22.08
C ASP A 281 1.51 2.12 22.32
N ILE A 282 1.27 1.08 21.53
CA ILE A 282 2.00 -0.19 21.56
C ILE A 282 3.36 -0.04 20.85
N GLY A 283 3.50 0.91 19.93
CA GLY A 283 4.74 1.17 19.18
C GLY A 283 4.85 0.36 17.88
N VAL A 284 3.72 0.09 17.22
CA VAL A 284 3.69 -0.44 15.86
C VAL A 284 4.10 0.66 14.89
N HIS A 285 4.94 0.34 13.94
CA HIS A 285 5.21 1.24 12.82
C HIS A 285 3.95 1.45 11.99
N MET A 286 3.64 2.70 11.66
CA MET A 286 2.47 2.98 10.86
C MET A 286 2.72 4.05 9.79
N GLY A 287 1.87 4.05 8.79
CA GLY A 287 1.81 5.09 7.78
C GLY A 287 0.38 5.27 7.25
N LEU A 288 0.25 6.10 6.23
CA LEU A 288 -1.00 6.39 5.58
C LEU A 288 -1.02 5.81 4.17
N GLY A 289 -2.17 5.35 3.74
CA GLY A 289 -2.46 4.93 2.37
C GLY A 289 -3.65 5.69 1.80
N SER A 290 -3.57 6.08 0.53
CA SER A 290 -4.71 6.65 -0.18
C SER A 290 -5.75 5.61 -0.50
N ASP A 291 -5.27 4.41 -0.77
CA ASP A 291 -6.09 3.25 -1.15
C ASP A 291 -7.09 3.57 -2.27
N VAL A 292 -6.62 4.24 -3.29
CA VAL A 292 -7.41 4.44 -4.50
C VAL A 292 -7.62 3.07 -5.19
N ALA A 293 -8.86 2.63 -5.49
CA ALA A 293 -10.10 3.41 -5.67
C ALA A 293 -11.07 3.43 -4.48
N GLY A 294 -10.92 2.61 -3.44
CA GLY A 294 -11.72 2.75 -2.22
C GLY A 294 -11.56 4.14 -1.60
N GLY A 295 -10.34 4.69 -1.62
CA GLY A 295 -10.10 6.11 -1.47
C GLY A 295 -10.25 6.87 -2.79
N ALA A 296 -10.78 8.08 -2.77
CA ALA A 296 -11.13 8.85 -3.96
C ALA A 296 -10.01 9.76 -4.49
N THR A 297 -8.86 9.85 -3.80
CA THR A 297 -7.81 10.82 -4.12
C THR A 297 -6.42 10.33 -3.78
N LEU A 298 -5.43 10.70 -4.60
CA LEU A 298 -3.99 10.47 -4.35
C LEU A 298 -3.38 11.48 -3.35
N SER A 299 -4.17 12.35 -2.73
CA SER A 299 -3.67 13.39 -1.83
C SER A 299 -3.47 12.89 -0.42
N ILE A 300 -2.25 12.53 -0.05
CA ILE A 300 -1.90 12.15 1.32
C ILE A 300 -2.16 13.28 2.33
N PHE A 301 -2.12 14.57 1.94
CA PHE A 301 -2.60 15.64 2.81
C PHE A 301 -4.07 15.48 3.19
N ARG A 302 -4.91 15.04 2.24
CA ARG A 302 -6.31 14.77 2.52
C ARG A 302 -6.45 13.55 3.45
N THR A 303 -5.71 12.49 3.18
CA THR A 303 -5.66 11.30 4.05
C THR A 303 -5.24 11.65 5.48
N MET A 304 -4.24 12.52 5.67
CA MET A 304 -3.85 13.03 7.00
C MET A 304 -5.00 13.76 7.70
N MET A 305 -5.73 14.60 6.99
CA MET A 305 -6.89 15.31 7.54
C MET A 305 -7.98 14.33 7.97
N GLU A 306 -8.29 13.36 7.13
CA GLU A 306 -9.30 12.33 7.38
C GLU A 306 -8.90 11.43 8.55
N ALA A 307 -7.66 10.95 8.62
CA ALA A 307 -7.13 10.20 9.75
C ALA A 307 -7.36 10.93 11.09
N ARG A 308 -7.08 12.24 11.11
CA ARG A 308 -7.32 13.07 12.30
C ARG A 308 -8.81 13.21 12.62
N GLN A 309 -9.67 13.38 11.60
CA GLN A 309 -11.12 13.50 11.80
C GLN A 309 -11.70 12.20 12.36
N VAL A 310 -11.36 11.06 11.78
CA VAL A 310 -11.84 9.73 12.22
C VAL A 310 -11.36 9.43 13.63
N SER A 311 -10.12 9.78 13.99
CA SER A 311 -9.62 9.58 15.36
C SER A 311 -10.43 10.31 16.43
N LYS A 312 -11.03 11.46 16.09
CA LYS A 312 -11.94 12.17 16.99
C LYS A 312 -13.28 11.45 17.15
N LEU A 313 -13.74 10.77 16.08
CA LEU A 313 -14.95 9.94 16.17
C LEU A 313 -14.70 8.72 17.07
N VAL A 314 -13.54 8.06 16.93
CA VAL A 314 -13.14 6.98 17.85
C VAL A 314 -13.19 7.47 19.29
N TRP A 315 -12.49 8.56 19.59
CA TRP A 315 -12.44 9.13 20.93
C TRP A 315 -13.84 9.50 21.45
N ARG A 316 -14.69 10.11 20.62
CA ARG A 316 -15.99 10.61 21.07
C ARG A 316 -17.04 9.52 21.20
N LEU A 317 -17.05 8.54 20.30
CA LEU A 317 -18.15 7.59 20.15
C LEU A 317 -17.83 6.18 20.64
N LEU A 318 -16.55 5.76 20.56
CA LEU A 318 -16.15 4.38 20.82
C LEU A 318 -15.37 4.25 22.13
N ASP A 319 -14.27 5.00 22.30
CA ASP A 319 -13.41 4.90 23.48
C ASP A 319 -12.74 6.24 23.81
N GLN A 320 -13.18 6.88 24.88
CA GLN A 320 -12.67 8.17 25.34
C GLN A 320 -11.23 8.11 25.93
N ASN A 321 -10.68 6.91 26.14
CA ASN A 321 -9.28 6.75 26.54
C ASN A 321 -8.31 6.85 25.35
N LEU A 322 -8.80 6.58 24.15
CA LEU A 322 -8.01 6.66 22.90
C LEU A 322 -7.94 8.11 22.41
N LYS A 323 -6.97 8.88 22.92
CA LYS A 323 -6.80 10.30 22.55
C LYS A 323 -6.72 10.49 21.02
N PRO A 324 -7.39 11.53 20.49
CA PRO A 324 -7.32 11.84 19.06
C PRO A 324 -5.88 12.05 18.55
N LEU A 325 -5.67 11.82 17.28
CA LEU A 325 -4.43 12.21 16.60
C LEU A 325 -4.29 13.74 16.61
N THR A 326 -3.08 14.22 16.85
CA THR A 326 -2.69 15.63 16.78
C THR A 326 -2.02 15.94 15.46
N LEU A 327 -1.60 17.17 15.25
CA LEU A 327 -0.78 17.57 14.09
C LEU A 327 0.73 17.34 14.34
N GLU A 328 1.04 16.97 15.56
CA GLU A 328 2.39 16.57 15.99
C GLU A 328 2.49 15.04 15.94
#